data_130c9ece9fe323911e42fd8f785a06f3
#
_entry.id   130c9ece9fe323911e42fd8f785a06f3
#
_cell.length_a   1.000
_cell.length_b   1.000
_cell.length_c   1.000
_cell.angle_alpha   90.00
_cell.angle_beta   90.00
_cell.angle_gamma   90.00
#
_symmetry.space_group_name_H-M   'P 1'
#
loop_
_entity.id
_entity.type
_entity.pdbx_description
1 polymer ?
#
loop_
_entity_poly.entity_id
_entity_poly.type
_entity_poly.pdbx_seq_one_letter_code
_entity_poly.pdbx_strand_id
1 'polypeptide(L)'
;MYFFDEQSDANSADKLNRRLILERIVSHSEFTIPVIAESSGFSMTAVSKYVRLLLDRGMVETVGGQKSPHKGRRPVVYRMKPDRYCFLGVDVKAFELNLGLMNLAGEMVAAEHIDDFRFDNTKYNIEEICSHIRDFCQREGKTVERANFNLGGRVNSFAGTSASIFNFEDNKETPLAVSLGNMLGFPVSIENDSKAMAYGELLNAAEPSWRNILYVNAGWGIGLGIIVNGSIYYGKDGYAGEFGHIYSYDNDILCHCGKKGCVETEISGRAIARYLKESVYEHKQSSLLAAKVWNREEITTMDLVNAARSGDALCTELFAGTAKKLGSQLAGLINLFNPNCIIIGGHLAEAPEECFIEPIRQAINKYSFLLMNQHLPVITSRLGHNAGIFGACMIARNRTLAEQLL
;
A
#
# COMPACT_ATOMS: atom_id res chain seq x y z
N MET A 1 6.59 -7.33 -8.36
CA MET A 1 7.66 -7.03 -7.40
C MET A 1 8.50 -5.87 -7.88
N TYR A 2 8.86 -4.98 -6.98
CA TYR A 2 9.42 -3.64 -7.20
C TYR A 2 10.84 -3.55 -7.73
N PHE A 3 11.40 -4.59 -8.30
CA PHE A 3 12.85 -4.63 -8.37
C PHE A 3 13.49 -3.88 -9.53
N PHE A 4 12.78 -3.45 -10.61
CA PHE A 4 13.50 -2.83 -11.74
C PHE A 4 12.61 -2.06 -12.72
N ASP A 5 13.21 -0.98 -13.22
CA ASP A 5 12.83 -0.29 -14.44
C ASP A 5 13.05 -1.19 -15.66
N GLU A 6 12.00 -1.47 -16.43
CA GLU A 6 12.08 -2.29 -17.65
C GLU A 6 12.77 -1.58 -18.82
N GLN A 7 13.24 -0.35 -18.64
CA GLN A 7 13.73 0.48 -19.74
C GLN A 7 15.24 0.48 -19.99
N SER A 8 16.06 -0.33 -19.30
CA SER A 8 17.49 -0.38 -19.57
C SER A 8 17.99 -1.72 -20.10
N ASP A 9 18.48 -1.64 -21.32
CA ASP A 9 19.33 -2.49 -22.19
C ASP A 9 19.96 -3.80 -21.72
N ALA A 10 20.07 -4.73 -22.72
CA ALA A 10 21.03 -5.84 -22.98
C ALA A 10 21.53 -6.76 -21.84
N ASN A 11 21.36 -6.41 -20.57
CA ASN A 11 21.69 -7.26 -19.39
C ASN A 11 20.40 -7.77 -18.68
N SER A 12 19.28 -7.79 -19.34
CA SER A 12 17.96 -8.06 -18.75
C SER A 12 17.82 -9.46 -18.12
N ALA A 13 18.43 -10.47 -18.72
CA ALA A 13 18.33 -11.86 -18.23
C ALA A 13 19.07 -12.08 -16.91
N ASP A 14 20.29 -11.55 -16.74
CA ASP A 14 21.06 -11.69 -15.48
C ASP A 14 20.38 -10.89 -14.34
N LYS A 15 19.87 -9.70 -14.65
CA LYS A 15 19.11 -8.88 -13.70
C LYS A 15 17.81 -9.58 -13.28
N LEU A 16 17.07 -10.17 -14.23
CA LEU A 16 15.87 -10.93 -13.94
C LEU A 16 16.17 -12.16 -13.06
N ASN A 17 17.24 -12.90 -13.39
CA ASN A 17 17.67 -14.07 -12.64
C ASN A 17 18.05 -13.71 -11.18
N ARG A 18 18.81 -12.63 -10.99
CA ARG A 18 19.15 -12.10 -9.66
C ARG A 18 17.91 -11.77 -8.87
N ARG A 19 16.97 -11.06 -9.48
CA ARG A 19 15.70 -10.71 -8.89
C ARG A 19 14.95 -11.95 -8.39
N LEU A 20 14.76 -12.95 -9.24
CA LEU A 20 14.01 -14.17 -8.89
C LEU A 20 14.66 -14.94 -7.74
N ILE A 21 15.98 -15.06 -7.74
CA ILE A 21 16.73 -15.69 -6.64
C ILE A 21 16.55 -14.89 -5.34
N LEU A 22 16.69 -13.56 -5.40
CA LEU A 22 16.54 -12.68 -4.24
C LEU A 22 15.12 -12.77 -3.64
N GLU A 23 14.11 -12.77 -4.50
CA GLU A 23 12.71 -12.95 -4.09
C GLU A 23 12.52 -14.23 -3.27
N ARG A 24 13.17 -15.32 -3.67
CA ARG A 24 13.10 -16.56 -2.92
C ARG A 24 13.89 -16.50 -1.61
N ILE A 25 15.06 -15.88 -1.60
CA ILE A 25 15.85 -15.70 -0.37
C ILE A 25 15.06 -14.91 0.67
N VAL A 26 14.48 -13.77 0.29
CA VAL A 26 13.76 -12.89 1.23
C VAL A 26 12.39 -13.40 1.66
N SER A 27 11.84 -14.39 0.95
CA SER A 27 10.58 -15.05 1.33
C SER A 27 10.74 -16.15 2.38
N HIS A 28 11.98 -16.49 2.75
CA HIS A 28 12.27 -17.52 3.75
C HIS A 28 12.97 -16.88 4.96
N SER A 29 12.48 -17.16 6.15
CA SER A 29 13.15 -16.75 7.40
C SER A 29 14.53 -17.41 7.53
N GLU A 30 14.62 -18.69 7.18
CA GLU A 30 15.85 -19.46 7.06
C GLU A 30 15.85 -20.26 5.76
N PHE A 31 16.99 -20.41 5.11
CA PHE A 31 17.09 -21.11 3.84
C PHE A 31 18.41 -21.85 3.68
N THR A 32 18.42 -22.80 2.75
CA THR A 32 19.65 -23.45 2.26
C THR A 32 19.77 -23.25 0.76
N ILE A 33 20.98 -23.33 0.22
CA ILE A 33 21.19 -23.17 -1.23
C ILE A 33 20.35 -24.16 -2.05
N PRO A 34 20.26 -25.46 -1.69
CA PRO A 34 19.40 -26.40 -2.41
C PRO A 34 17.91 -25.99 -2.45
N VAL A 35 17.34 -25.54 -1.31
CA VAL A 35 15.93 -25.08 -1.23
C VAL A 35 15.67 -23.89 -2.15
N ILE A 36 16.58 -22.90 -2.15
CA ILE A 36 16.43 -21.76 -3.02
C ILE A 36 16.61 -22.16 -4.50
N ALA A 37 17.55 -23.06 -4.80
CA ALA A 37 17.76 -23.55 -6.17
C ALA A 37 16.50 -24.27 -6.69
N GLU A 38 15.91 -25.15 -5.91
CA GLU A 38 14.69 -25.87 -6.25
C GLU A 38 13.49 -24.91 -6.45
N SER A 39 13.26 -24.01 -5.48
CA SER A 39 12.12 -23.08 -5.51
C SER A 39 12.23 -21.98 -6.55
N SER A 40 13.45 -21.63 -6.98
CA SER A 40 13.69 -20.60 -8.00
C SER A 40 13.88 -21.15 -9.42
N GLY A 41 14.13 -22.47 -9.55
CA GLY A 41 14.46 -23.10 -10.83
C GLY A 41 15.88 -22.82 -11.33
N PHE A 42 16.77 -22.23 -10.49
CA PHE A 42 18.17 -21.95 -10.85
C PHE A 42 19.12 -23.03 -10.36
N SER A 43 20.32 -23.11 -10.99
CA SER A 43 21.36 -24.02 -10.52
C SER A 43 21.90 -23.63 -9.14
N MET A 44 22.33 -24.61 -8.35
CA MET A 44 22.97 -24.35 -7.07
C MET A 44 24.20 -23.44 -7.17
N THR A 45 24.91 -23.50 -8.30
CA THR A 45 26.08 -22.64 -8.58
C THR A 45 25.63 -21.17 -8.70
N ALA A 46 24.53 -20.89 -9.42
CA ALA A 46 23.98 -19.54 -9.55
C ALA A 46 23.52 -19.00 -8.21
N VAL A 47 22.76 -19.79 -7.44
CA VAL A 47 22.31 -19.40 -6.09
C VAL A 47 23.48 -19.16 -5.16
N SER A 48 24.49 -20.05 -5.16
CA SER A 48 25.71 -19.89 -4.33
C SER A 48 26.44 -18.56 -4.61
N LYS A 49 26.49 -18.14 -5.87
CA LYS A 49 27.12 -16.86 -6.25
C LYS A 49 26.43 -15.69 -5.53
N TYR A 50 25.09 -15.66 -5.52
CA TYR A 50 24.34 -14.56 -4.90
C TYR A 50 24.34 -14.64 -3.37
N VAL A 51 24.23 -15.84 -2.80
CA VAL A 51 24.34 -16.03 -1.33
C VAL A 51 25.71 -15.56 -0.84
N ARG A 52 26.80 -15.85 -1.58
CA ARG A 52 28.14 -15.37 -1.24
C ARG A 52 28.20 -13.83 -1.29
N LEU A 53 27.63 -13.21 -2.33
CA LEU A 53 27.58 -11.75 -2.45
C LEU A 53 26.84 -11.11 -1.26
N LEU A 54 25.73 -11.71 -0.81
CA LEU A 54 24.98 -11.25 0.36
C LEU A 54 25.77 -11.44 1.66
N LEU A 55 26.53 -12.54 1.79
CA LEU A 55 27.42 -12.78 2.93
C LEU A 55 28.55 -11.75 2.99
N ASP A 56 29.23 -11.48 1.84
CA ASP A 56 30.33 -10.51 1.74
C ASP A 56 29.86 -9.09 2.10
N ARG A 57 28.59 -8.77 1.86
CA ARG A 57 27.95 -7.50 2.24
C ARG A 57 27.37 -7.50 3.66
N GLY A 58 27.47 -8.62 4.37
CA GLY A 58 26.93 -8.76 5.73
C GLY A 58 25.41 -8.69 5.82
N MET A 59 24.70 -8.98 4.72
CA MET A 59 23.23 -8.98 4.67
C MET A 59 22.62 -10.32 5.07
N VAL A 60 23.41 -11.39 4.93
CA VAL A 60 23.05 -12.76 5.29
C VAL A 60 24.10 -13.27 6.29
N GLU A 61 23.66 -14.12 7.18
CA GLU A 61 24.54 -14.84 8.12
C GLU A 61 24.27 -16.34 8.10
N THR A 62 25.21 -17.13 8.62
CA THR A 62 25.03 -18.57 8.80
C THR A 62 24.52 -18.87 10.19
N VAL A 63 23.44 -19.65 10.31
CA VAL A 63 22.82 -20.04 11.59
C VAL A 63 23.14 -21.48 12.02
N GLY A 64 24.05 -22.14 11.36
CA GLY A 64 24.46 -23.53 11.65
C GLY A 64 24.07 -24.52 10.56
N GLY A 65 24.22 -25.82 10.81
CA GLY A 65 23.82 -26.87 9.88
C GLY A 65 22.59 -27.62 10.39
N GLN A 66 21.62 -27.86 9.51
CA GLN A 66 20.45 -28.71 9.85
C GLN A 66 20.89 -30.12 10.26
N LYS A 67 20.24 -30.71 11.29
CA LYS A 67 20.37 -32.12 11.59
C LYS A 67 19.77 -32.92 10.44
N SER A 68 20.59 -33.60 9.64
CA SER A 68 20.13 -34.49 8.58
C SER A 68 20.16 -35.93 9.06
N PRO A 69 19.12 -36.73 8.81
CA PRO A 69 19.13 -38.16 9.12
C PRO A 69 20.00 -38.98 8.15
N HIS A 70 20.50 -38.41 7.06
CA HIS A 70 21.32 -39.10 6.06
C HIS A 70 22.81 -38.76 6.21
N LYS A 71 23.69 -39.74 5.96
CA LYS A 71 25.17 -39.60 5.91
C LYS A 71 25.54 -38.72 4.70
N GLY A 72 25.82 -37.41 4.93
CA GLY A 72 26.31 -36.46 3.95
C GLY A 72 26.73 -35.15 4.61
N ARG A 73 27.48 -34.28 3.87
CA ARG A 73 27.83 -32.95 4.35
C ARG A 73 26.54 -32.16 4.58
N ARG A 74 26.30 -31.73 5.82
CA ARG A 74 25.11 -30.98 6.23
C ARG A 74 25.01 -29.70 5.42
N PRO A 75 23.84 -29.36 4.82
CA PRO A 75 23.67 -28.09 4.16
C PRO A 75 23.79 -26.97 5.19
N VAL A 76 24.48 -25.90 4.81
CA VAL A 76 24.59 -24.68 5.62
C VAL A 76 23.25 -23.97 5.58
N VAL A 77 22.75 -23.56 6.74
CA VAL A 77 21.53 -22.75 6.88
C VAL A 77 21.93 -21.30 6.95
N TYR A 78 21.24 -20.48 6.20
CA TYR A 78 21.41 -19.03 6.10
C TYR A 78 20.13 -18.33 6.50
N ARG A 79 20.27 -17.09 7.01
CA ARG A 79 19.13 -16.16 7.19
C ARG A 79 19.57 -14.74 6.87
N MET A 80 18.59 -13.89 6.56
CA MET A 80 18.84 -12.44 6.50
C MET A 80 19.27 -11.96 7.89
N LYS A 81 20.29 -11.08 7.95
CA LYS A 81 20.80 -10.53 9.22
C LYS A 81 19.90 -9.36 9.66
N PRO A 82 19.03 -9.52 10.68
CA PRO A 82 17.98 -8.53 10.98
C PRO A 82 18.53 -7.13 11.26
N ASP A 83 19.61 -7.05 12.05
CA ASP A 83 20.14 -5.78 12.57
C ASP A 83 21.06 -5.04 11.57
N ARG A 84 21.20 -5.54 10.34
CA ARG A 84 22.11 -4.91 9.35
C ARG A 84 21.60 -3.57 8.85
N TYR A 85 20.31 -3.48 8.55
CA TYR A 85 19.66 -2.30 8.01
C TYR A 85 18.28 -2.11 8.65
N CYS A 86 17.85 -0.85 8.75
CA CYS A 86 16.50 -0.48 9.12
C CYS A 86 15.87 0.38 8.02
N PHE A 87 14.62 0.12 7.70
CA PHE A 87 13.87 0.77 6.62
C PHE A 87 12.69 1.50 7.21
N LEU A 88 12.49 2.74 6.79
CA LEU A 88 11.40 3.58 7.25
C LEU A 88 10.27 3.58 6.23
N GLY A 89 9.06 3.27 6.68
CA GLY A 89 7.81 3.49 5.96
C GLY A 89 7.11 4.72 6.50
N VAL A 90 6.70 5.61 5.60
CA VAL A 90 5.94 6.81 5.91
C VAL A 90 4.65 6.77 5.11
N ASP A 91 3.49 6.81 5.77
CA ASP A 91 2.19 6.77 5.13
C ASP A 91 1.42 8.05 5.48
N VAL A 92 1.32 8.96 4.49
CA VAL A 92 0.73 10.30 4.65
C VAL A 92 -0.73 10.26 4.22
N LYS A 93 -1.64 10.41 5.17
CA LYS A 93 -3.08 10.45 4.92
C LYS A 93 -3.67 11.83 5.25
N ALA A 94 -4.94 12.03 4.95
CA ALA A 94 -5.59 13.32 5.15
C ALA A 94 -5.65 13.76 6.63
N PHE A 95 -5.84 12.80 7.54
CA PHE A 95 -6.09 13.04 8.96
C PHE A 95 -5.14 12.30 9.89
N GLU A 96 -4.10 11.69 9.37
CA GLU A 96 -3.12 10.96 10.15
C GLU A 96 -1.79 10.84 9.41
N LEU A 97 -0.71 10.70 10.17
CA LEU A 97 0.61 10.34 9.69
C LEU A 97 1.04 9.04 10.37
N ASN A 98 1.37 8.03 9.58
CA ASN A 98 1.82 6.74 10.10
C ASN A 98 3.29 6.51 9.77
N LEU A 99 4.06 6.09 10.76
CA LEU A 99 5.49 5.80 10.66
C LEU A 99 5.74 4.34 11.05
N GLY A 100 6.62 3.67 10.35
CA GLY A 100 7.02 2.31 10.68
C GLY A 100 8.48 2.05 10.39
N LEU A 101 9.13 1.28 11.26
CA LEU A 101 10.48 0.78 11.06
C LEU A 101 10.46 -0.73 10.85
N MET A 102 11.21 -1.19 9.86
CA MET A 102 11.33 -2.60 9.51
C MET A 102 12.81 -2.97 9.40
N ASN A 103 13.17 -4.14 9.93
CA ASN A 103 14.53 -4.67 9.80
C ASN A 103 14.76 -5.34 8.43
N LEU A 104 16.00 -5.78 8.16
CA LEU A 104 16.36 -6.44 6.90
C LEU A 104 15.64 -7.79 6.72
N ALA A 105 15.29 -8.48 7.79
CA ALA A 105 14.51 -9.72 7.72
C ALA A 105 13.04 -9.52 7.30
N GLY A 106 12.55 -8.27 7.32
CA GLY A 106 11.17 -7.93 6.96
C GLY A 106 10.22 -7.90 8.15
N GLU A 107 10.76 -7.83 9.36
CA GLU A 107 9.99 -7.75 10.58
C GLU A 107 9.80 -6.28 10.98
N MET A 108 8.58 -5.89 11.30
CA MET A 108 8.29 -4.56 11.86
C MET A 108 8.87 -4.48 13.27
N VAL A 109 9.75 -3.49 13.49
CA VAL A 109 10.42 -3.29 14.79
C VAL A 109 9.81 -2.15 15.60
N ALA A 110 9.17 -1.20 14.95
CA ALA A 110 8.42 -0.12 15.59
C ALA A 110 7.34 0.41 14.64
N ALA A 111 6.26 0.93 15.20
CA ALA A 111 5.22 1.65 14.47
C ALA A 111 4.65 2.77 15.35
N GLU A 112 4.27 3.89 14.73
CA GLU A 112 3.62 5.02 15.36
C GLU A 112 2.50 5.56 14.48
N HIS A 113 1.37 5.88 15.10
CA HIS A 113 0.21 6.46 14.45
C HIS A 113 -0.05 7.84 15.10
N ILE A 114 -0.05 8.89 14.28
CA ILE A 114 -0.20 10.28 14.70
C ILE A 114 -1.56 10.77 14.20
N ASP A 115 -2.58 10.70 15.06
CA ASP A 115 -3.99 10.93 14.71
C ASP A 115 -4.38 12.43 14.74
N ASP A 116 -3.56 13.29 15.34
CA ASP A 116 -3.77 14.74 15.36
C ASP A 116 -3.13 15.47 14.17
N PHE A 117 -2.48 14.74 13.28
CA PHE A 117 -1.93 15.26 12.04
C PHE A 117 -3.03 15.68 11.07
N ARG A 118 -2.80 16.79 10.35
CA ARG A 118 -3.67 17.29 9.28
C ARG A 118 -2.86 17.61 8.04
N PHE A 119 -3.26 16.98 6.94
CA PHE A 119 -2.62 17.19 5.66
C PHE A 119 -3.34 18.25 4.85
N ASP A 120 -2.78 19.43 4.73
CA ASP A 120 -3.27 20.56 3.95
C ASP A 120 -2.38 20.91 2.74
N ASN A 121 -1.42 20.04 2.43
CA ASN A 121 -0.52 20.15 1.28
C ASN A 121 0.31 21.44 1.24
N THR A 122 0.83 21.85 2.38
CA THR A 122 1.68 23.04 2.53
C THR A 122 3.17 22.66 2.68
N LYS A 123 4.05 23.66 2.51
CA LYS A 123 5.48 23.46 2.83
C LYS A 123 5.68 23.14 4.32
N TYR A 124 4.83 23.68 5.17
CA TYR A 124 4.85 23.39 6.62
C TYR A 124 4.63 21.91 6.89
N ASN A 125 3.72 21.25 6.19
CA ASN A 125 3.52 19.80 6.35
C ASN A 125 4.78 18.98 6.04
N ILE A 126 5.62 19.39 5.08
CA ILE A 126 6.87 18.68 4.81
C ILE A 126 7.81 18.77 6.03
N GLU A 127 7.95 19.96 6.60
CA GLU A 127 8.81 20.20 7.78
C GLU A 127 8.27 19.45 9.00
N GLU A 128 6.97 19.47 9.22
CA GLU A 128 6.26 18.73 10.26
C GLU A 128 6.49 17.23 10.15
N ILE A 129 6.27 16.64 8.98
CA ILE A 129 6.51 15.22 8.71
C ILE A 129 7.98 14.87 8.97
N CYS A 130 8.93 15.69 8.47
CA CYS A 130 10.34 15.47 8.71
C CYS A 130 10.71 15.58 10.19
N SER A 131 10.04 16.45 10.98
CA SER A 131 10.22 16.53 12.43
C SER A 131 9.77 15.25 13.13
N HIS A 132 8.54 14.80 12.87
CA HIS A 132 8.02 13.54 13.40
C HIS A 132 8.93 12.35 13.08
N ILE A 133 9.45 12.28 11.85
CA ILE A 133 10.38 11.23 11.44
C ILE A 133 11.67 11.27 12.25
N ARG A 134 12.28 12.45 12.46
CA ARG A 134 13.52 12.58 13.25
C ARG A 134 13.29 12.16 14.69
N ASP A 135 12.20 12.62 15.31
CA ASP A 135 11.84 12.29 16.68
C ASP A 135 11.60 10.79 16.85
N PHE A 136 10.87 10.18 15.92
CA PHE A 136 10.63 8.74 15.89
C PHE A 136 11.92 7.94 15.75
N CYS A 137 12.75 8.25 14.76
CA CYS A 137 14.04 7.56 14.55
C CYS A 137 15.01 7.75 15.74
N GLN A 138 15.05 8.93 16.35
CA GLN A 138 15.88 9.21 17.51
C GLN A 138 15.42 8.41 18.73
N ARG A 139 14.12 8.36 18.99
CA ARG A 139 13.52 7.60 20.09
C ARG A 139 13.78 6.11 19.96
N GLU A 140 13.67 5.57 18.75
CA GLU A 140 13.92 4.15 18.49
C GLU A 140 15.41 3.79 18.41
N GLY A 141 16.31 4.78 18.37
CA GLY A 141 17.76 4.59 18.33
C GLY A 141 18.23 3.82 17.09
N LYS A 142 17.51 3.93 15.97
CA LYS A 142 17.80 3.20 14.72
C LYS A 142 18.35 4.11 13.65
N THR A 143 19.36 3.61 12.92
CA THR A 143 19.86 4.25 11.70
C THR A 143 19.08 3.73 10.51
N VAL A 144 18.44 4.66 9.80
CA VAL A 144 17.63 4.36 8.62
C VAL A 144 18.52 4.27 7.39
N GLU A 145 18.45 3.15 6.68
CA GLU A 145 19.17 2.95 5.41
C GLU A 145 18.43 3.60 4.24
N ARG A 146 17.10 3.53 4.23
CA ARG A 146 16.22 4.12 3.22
C ARG A 146 14.82 4.31 3.78
N ALA A 147 14.12 5.33 3.28
CA ALA A 147 12.69 5.50 3.50
C ALA A 147 11.88 5.36 2.20
N ASN A 148 10.59 5.01 2.36
CA ASN A 148 9.59 5.20 1.32
C ASN A 148 8.40 5.95 1.87
N PHE A 149 7.97 7.00 1.13
CA PHE A 149 6.78 7.78 1.44
C PHE A 149 5.63 7.34 0.56
N ASN A 150 4.54 6.92 1.17
CA ASN A 150 3.27 6.74 0.48
C ASN A 150 2.52 8.06 0.45
N LEU A 151 2.13 8.46 -0.74
CA LEU A 151 1.43 9.72 -0.98
C LEU A 151 0.15 9.43 -1.75
N GLY A 152 -0.94 10.08 -1.38
CA GLY A 152 -2.16 10.06 -2.18
C GLY A 152 -1.98 10.75 -3.53
N GLY A 153 -2.86 10.46 -4.49
CA GLY A 153 -2.87 11.10 -5.82
C GLY A 153 -1.82 10.58 -6.79
N ARG A 154 -1.40 11.43 -7.73
CA ARG A 154 -0.61 11.03 -8.90
C ARG A 154 0.87 11.07 -8.63
N VAL A 155 1.44 9.90 -8.37
CA VAL A 155 2.87 9.71 -8.06
C VAL A 155 3.55 8.96 -9.20
N ASN A 156 4.65 9.51 -9.71
CA ASN A 156 5.58 8.80 -10.58
C ASN A 156 6.75 8.29 -9.71
N SER A 157 6.65 7.04 -9.28
CA SER A 157 7.64 6.41 -8.40
C SER A 157 8.99 6.18 -9.06
N PHE A 158 9.04 6.10 -10.39
CA PHE A 158 10.28 5.94 -11.16
C PHE A 158 11.07 7.25 -11.20
N ALA A 159 10.37 8.36 -11.46
CA ALA A 159 10.98 9.68 -11.47
C ALA A 159 11.14 10.31 -10.07
N GLY A 160 10.52 9.72 -9.04
CA GLY A 160 10.50 10.29 -7.70
C GLY A 160 9.73 11.61 -7.60
N THR A 161 8.68 11.79 -8.44
CA THR A 161 7.91 13.05 -8.53
C THR A 161 6.43 12.81 -8.20
N SER A 162 5.79 13.84 -7.66
CA SER A 162 4.35 13.87 -7.44
C SER A 162 3.73 15.03 -8.23
N ALA A 163 2.64 14.76 -8.94
CA ALA A 163 1.90 15.78 -9.68
C ALA A 163 0.74 16.39 -8.88
N SER A 164 0.45 15.88 -7.68
CA SER A 164 -0.71 16.29 -6.87
C SER A 164 -0.31 16.83 -5.51
N ILE A 165 0.63 16.20 -4.84
CA ILE A 165 1.02 16.44 -3.46
C ILE A 165 2.45 16.95 -3.43
N PHE A 166 2.70 18.00 -2.64
CA PHE A 166 4.01 18.65 -2.52
C PHE A 166 4.61 19.13 -3.86
N ASN A 167 3.74 19.39 -4.84
CA ASN A 167 4.15 19.90 -6.15
C ASN A 167 4.19 21.43 -6.12
N PHE A 168 5.21 22.00 -5.45
CA PHE A 168 5.43 23.44 -5.37
C PHE A 168 6.30 23.95 -6.51
N GLU A 169 6.11 25.21 -6.91
CA GLU A 169 6.85 25.80 -8.03
C GLU A 169 8.37 25.81 -7.81
N ASP A 170 8.80 26.03 -6.58
CA ASP A 170 10.21 26.08 -6.21
C ASP A 170 10.92 24.70 -6.29
N ASN A 171 10.16 23.60 -6.39
CA ASN A 171 10.67 22.22 -6.41
C ASN A 171 10.56 21.56 -7.80
N LYS A 172 10.23 22.31 -8.86
CA LYS A 172 10.04 21.72 -10.20
C LYS A 172 11.32 21.14 -10.81
N GLU A 173 12.48 21.65 -10.40
CA GLU A 173 13.78 21.19 -10.93
C GLU A 173 14.34 19.96 -10.17
N THR A 174 13.89 19.72 -8.94
CA THR A 174 14.38 18.61 -8.10
C THR A 174 13.25 17.65 -7.79
N PRO A 175 13.42 16.33 -8.09
CA PRO A 175 12.41 15.34 -7.72
C PRO A 175 12.10 15.36 -6.21
N LEU A 176 10.84 15.22 -5.84
CA LEU A 176 10.38 15.25 -4.44
C LEU A 176 11.15 14.25 -3.57
N ALA A 177 11.42 13.03 -4.10
CA ALA A 177 12.19 12.02 -3.39
C ALA A 177 13.60 12.50 -3.04
N VAL A 178 14.26 13.25 -3.92
CA VAL A 178 15.58 13.83 -3.69
C VAL A 178 15.51 14.95 -2.64
N SER A 179 14.51 15.83 -2.73
CA SER A 179 14.31 16.91 -1.77
C SER A 179 14.09 16.36 -0.35
N LEU A 180 13.22 15.36 -0.18
CA LEU A 180 12.99 14.67 1.09
C LEU A 180 14.26 13.97 1.60
N GLY A 181 15.01 13.33 0.71
CA GLY A 181 16.27 12.68 1.07
C GLY A 181 17.31 13.68 1.60
N ASN A 182 17.42 14.85 0.97
CA ASN A 182 18.31 15.93 1.44
C ASN A 182 17.91 16.47 2.82
N MET A 183 16.60 16.57 3.10
CA MET A 183 16.08 17.05 4.40
C MET A 183 16.29 16.03 5.53
N LEU A 184 16.25 14.73 5.22
CA LEU A 184 16.30 13.64 6.19
C LEU A 184 17.71 13.04 6.36
N GLY A 185 18.60 13.21 5.37
CA GLY A 185 19.98 12.71 5.42
C GLY A 185 20.14 11.23 5.04
N PHE A 186 19.11 10.62 4.45
CA PHE A 186 19.15 9.25 3.92
C PHE A 186 18.31 9.14 2.64
N PRO A 187 18.56 8.12 1.78
CA PRO A 187 17.82 7.94 0.53
C PRO A 187 16.30 7.79 0.76
N VAL A 188 15.51 8.50 -0.05
CA VAL A 188 14.05 8.44 -0.02
C VAL A 188 13.52 8.00 -1.38
N SER A 189 12.49 7.18 -1.36
CA SER A 189 11.62 6.87 -2.49
C SER A 189 10.19 7.29 -2.17
N ILE A 190 9.39 7.52 -3.21
CA ILE A 190 7.97 7.82 -3.04
C ILE A 190 7.13 6.82 -3.83
N GLU A 191 5.92 6.57 -3.36
CA GLU A 191 4.96 5.69 -4.01
C GLU A 191 3.53 6.19 -3.81
N ASN A 192 2.63 5.80 -4.73
CA ASN A 192 1.21 5.97 -4.48
C ASN A 192 0.76 5.07 -3.31
N ASP A 193 -0.04 5.61 -2.39
CA ASP A 193 -0.52 4.95 -1.18
C ASP A 193 -1.22 3.61 -1.47
N SER A 194 -2.15 3.58 -2.41
CA SER A 194 -2.93 2.40 -2.76
C SER A 194 -2.09 1.30 -3.41
N LYS A 195 -1.05 1.69 -4.18
CA LYS A 195 -0.08 0.74 -4.73
C LYS A 195 0.81 0.14 -3.65
N ALA A 196 1.28 0.96 -2.71
CA ALA A 196 2.07 0.49 -1.58
C ALA A 196 1.28 -0.48 -0.69
N MET A 197 0.02 -0.14 -0.37
CA MET A 197 -0.88 -1.02 0.38
C MET A 197 -1.12 -2.35 -0.37
N ALA A 198 -1.41 -2.29 -1.68
CA ALA A 198 -1.57 -3.49 -2.51
C ALA A 198 -0.32 -4.38 -2.50
N TYR A 199 0.86 -3.75 -2.51
CA TYR A 199 2.12 -4.47 -2.43
C TYR A 199 2.34 -5.14 -1.07
N GLY A 200 2.00 -4.44 0.01
CA GLY A 200 2.02 -5.01 1.36
C GLY A 200 1.12 -6.24 1.47
N GLU A 201 -0.11 -6.16 0.99
CA GLU A 201 -1.06 -7.27 0.99
C GLU A 201 -0.62 -8.44 0.11
N LEU A 202 -0.02 -8.19 -1.06
CA LEU A 202 0.56 -9.23 -1.91
C LEU A 202 1.62 -10.04 -1.16
N LEU A 203 2.51 -9.35 -0.42
CA LEU A 203 3.60 -10.00 0.31
C LEU A 203 3.11 -10.72 1.58
N ASN A 204 1.94 -10.35 2.10
CA ASN A 204 1.27 -10.97 3.23
C ASN A 204 0.03 -11.79 2.82
N ALA A 205 -0.06 -12.16 1.54
CA ALA A 205 -1.26 -12.80 0.98
C ALA A 205 -1.63 -14.09 1.72
N ALA A 206 -2.95 -14.28 1.92
CA ALA A 206 -3.50 -15.50 2.52
C ALA A 206 -3.17 -16.75 1.69
N GLU A 207 -3.18 -16.58 0.37
CA GLU A 207 -2.90 -17.61 -0.61
C GLU A 207 -1.69 -17.21 -1.46
N PRO A 208 -0.56 -17.88 -1.33
CA PRO A 208 0.65 -17.57 -2.11
C PRO A 208 0.47 -17.71 -3.64
N SER A 209 -0.58 -18.40 -4.07
CA SER A 209 -0.95 -18.57 -5.49
C SER A 209 -1.63 -17.34 -6.08
N TRP A 210 -2.11 -16.40 -5.27
CA TRP A 210 -2.76 -15.19 -5.76
C TRP A 210 -1.75 -14.25 -6.40
N ARG A 211 -1.87 -14.08 -7.69
CA ARG A 211 -0.96 -13.25 -8.48
C ARG A 211 -1.64 -12.09 -9.20
N ASN A 212 -2.97 -12.08 -9.23
CA ASN A 212 -3.77 -11.02 -9.81
C ASN A 212 -4.73 -10.52 -8.73
N ILE A 213 -4.48 -9.33 -8.19
CA ILE A 213 -5.19 -8.79 -7.03
C ILE A 213 -5.64 -7.36 -7.37
N LEU A 214 -6.88 -7.04 -7.03
CA LEU A 214 -7.36 -5.66 -6.99
C LEU A 214 -7.46 -5.24 -5.53
N TYR A 215 -6.63 -4.30 -5.11
CA TYR A 215 -6.68 -3.71 -3.78
C TYR A 215 -7.39 -2.37 -3.85
N VAL A 216 -8.50 -2.25 -3.14
CA VAL A 216 -9.29 -1.01 -3.05
C VAL A 216 -8.95 -0.31 -1.76
N ASN A 217 -8.33 0.86 -1.84
CA ASN A 217 -8.11 1.75 -0.71
C ASN A 217 -9.35 2.65 -0.52
N ALA A 218 -10.28 2.17 0.30
CA ALA A 218 -11.51 2.89 0.61
C ALA A 218 -11.31 3.76 1.87
N GLY A 219 -10.95 5.02 1.66
CA GLY A 219 -10.65 5.98 2.70
C GLY A 219 -11.39 7.31 2.51
N TRP A 220 -10.73 8.42 2.85
CA TRP A 220 -11.23 9.77 2.57
C TRP A 220 -11.41 10.02 1.06
N GLY A 221 -10.51 9.46 0.23
CA GLY A 221 -10.66 9.26 -1.20
C GLY A 221 -10.87 7.78 -1.54
N ILE A 222 -10.81 7.46 -2.85
CA ILE A 222 -10.84 6.09 -3.37
C ILE A 222 -9.63 5.85 -4.27
N GLY A 223 -8.80 4.88 -3.89
CA GLY A 223 -7.67 4.45 -4.69
C GLY A 223 -7.74 2.97 -5.07
N LEU A 224 -6.98 2.58 -6.08
CA LEU A 224 -6.87 1.20 -6.55
C LEU A 224 -5.41 0.81 -6.78
N GLY A 225 -4.95 -0.20 -6.07
CA GLY A 225 -3.72 -0.91 -6.38
C GLY A 225 -4.02 -2.13 -7.24
N ILE A 226 -3.35 -2.26 -8.37
CA ILE A 226 -3.54 -3.35 -9.32
C ILE A 226 -2.29 -4.23 -9.31
N ILE A 227 -2.45 -5.51 -8.98
CA ILE A 227 -1.41 -6.52 -9.08
C ILE A 227 -1.73 -7.42 -10.27
N VAL A 228 -0.78 -7.58 -11.17
CA VAL A 228 -0.86 -8.50 -12.32
C VAL A 228 0.37 -9.39 -12.33
N ASN A 229 0.16 -10.70 -12.39
CA ASN A 229 1.24 -11.69 -12.38
C ASN A 229 2.22 -11.54 -11.18
N GLY A 230 1.70 -11.11 -10.02
CA GLY A 230 2.48 -10.92 -8.79
C GLY A 230 3.35 -9.66 -8.79
N SER A 231 3.03 -8.68 -9.63
CA SER A 231 3.73 -7.39 -9.68
C SER A 231 2.73 -6.24 -9.74
N ILE A 232 3.09 -5.09 -9.17
CA ILE A 232 2.28 -3.88 -9.29
C ILE A 232 2.20 -3.48 -10.77
N TYR A 233 1.02 -3.19 -11.23
CA TYR A 233 0.79 -2.63 -12.55
C TYR A 233 0.85 -1.11 -12.51
N TYR A 234 1.89 -0.55 -13.09
CA TYR A 234 2.15 0.90 -13.08
C TYR A 234 1.52 1.64 -14.26
N GLY A 235 1.25 0.94 -15.36
CA GLY A 235 0.99 1.60 -16.64
C GLY A 235 2.26 2.28 -17.20
N LYS A 236 2.09 3.15 -18.19
CA LYS A 236 3.21 3.78 -18.89
C LYS A 236 4.05 4.70 -18.00
N ASP A 237 3.40 5.57 -17.21
CA ASP A 237 4.04 6.67 -16.49
C ASP A 237 3.84 6.57 -14.96
N GLY A 238 3.50 5.38 -14.46
CA GLY A 238 3.27 5.16 -13.04
C GLY A 238 1.84 5.48 -12.55
N TYR A 239 0.94 5.94 -13.42
CA TYR A 239 -0.38 6.44 -13.03
C TYR A 239 -1.54 5.43 -13.22
N ALA A 240 -1.26 4.14 -13.43
CA ALA A 240 -2.34 3.16 -13.46
C ALA A 240 -3.06 3.07 -12.09
N GLY A 241 -4.35 2.75 -12.11
CA GLY A 241 -5.13 2.60 -10.88
C GLY A 241 -5.89 3.87 -10.45
N GLU A 242 -5.97 4.91 -11.29
CA GLU A 242 -6.76 6.13 -11.03
C GLU A 242 -8.28 5.87 -11.11
N PHE A 243 -8.72 4.79 -10.46
CA PHE A 243 -10.10 4.29 -10.44
C PHE A 243 -11.10 5.32 -9.90
N GLY A 244 -10.74 6.02 -8.84
CA GLY A 244 -11.58 7.07 -8.24
C GLY A 244 -11.92 8.20 -9.23
N HIS A 245 -11.16 8.34 -10.32
CA HIS A 245 -11.33 9.42 -11.30
C HIS A 245 -11.94 8.99 -12.65
N ILE A 246 -12.45 7.77 -12.73
CA ILE A 246 -13.29 7.33 -13.87
C ILE A 246 -14.59 8.11 -13.83
N TYR A 247 -15.02 8.65 -14.98
CA TYR A 247 -16.35 9.24 -15.14
C TYR A 247 -17.41 8.12 -15.08
N SER A 248 -18.31 8.19 -14.13
CA SER A 248 -19.32 7.14 -13.90
C SER A 248 -20.67 7.70 -13.50
N TYR A 249 -20.73 8.96 -13.10
CA TYR A 249 -21.94 9.58 -12.60
C TYR A 249 -22.23 10.89 -13.33
N ASP A 250 -23.46 11.04 -13.84
CA ASP A 250 -23.94 12.29 -14.38
C ASP A 250 -24.40 13.21 -13.24
N ASN A 251 -23.42 13.77 -12.54
CA ASN A 251 -23.64 14.72 -11.45
C ASN A 251 -22.74 15.95 -11.62
N ASP A 252 -23.16 17.07 -11.02
CA ASP A 252 -22.45 18.33 -11.07
C ASP A 252 -21.39 18.50 -9.98
N ILE A 253 -21.05 17.41 -9.25
CA ILE A 253 -20.11 17.44 -8.14
C ILE A 253 -18.68 17.52 -8.68
N LEU A 254 -18.01 18.62 -8.32
CA LEU A 254 -16.61 18.83 -8.69
C LEU A 254 -15.69 17.93 -7.88
N CYS A 255 -14.97 17.05 -8.56
CA CYS A 255 -13.89 16.26 -7.97
C CYS A 255 -12.64 17.12 -7.78
N HIS A 256 -11.82 16.83 -6.78
CA HIS A 256 -10.54 17.52 -6.57
C HIS A 256 -9.55 17.37 -7.75
N CYS A 257 -9.76 16.42 -8.65
CA CYS A 257 -9.01 16.31 -9.89
C CYS A 257 -9.40 17.34 -10.97
N GLY A 258 -10.38 18.20 -10.70
CA GLY A 258 -10.87 19.24 -11.59
C GLY A 258 -11.99 18.80 -12.56
N LYS A 259 -12.41 17.52 -12.53
CA LYS A 259 -13.50 16.98 -13.36
C LYS A 259 -14.77 16.77 -12.52
N LYS A 260 -15.91 16.63 -13.19
CA LYS A 260 -17.19 16.23 -12.58
C LYS A 260 -17.49 14.78 -12.89
N GLY A 261 -18.35 14.13 -12.08
CA GLY A 261 -18.86 12.79 -12.34
C GLY A 261 -17.87 11.65 -12.06
N CYS A 262 -16.79 11.92 -11.33
CA CYS A 262 -15.83 10.90 -10.94
C CYS A 262 -16.44 9.89 -9.93
N VAL A 263 -16.02 8.63 -9.99
CA VAL A 263 -16.37 7.58 -9.04
C VAL A 263 -16.22 8.06 -7.59
N GLU A 264 -15.12 8.72 -7.27
CA GLU A 264 -14.81 9.21 -5.93
C GLU A 264 -15.84 10.17 -5.37
N THR A 265 -16.53 10.97 -6.22
CA THR A 265 -17.54 11.93 -5.77
C THR A 265 -18.77 11.26 -5.13
N GLU A 266 -18.95 9.96 -5.34
CA GLU A 266 -20.10 9.18 -4.89
C GLU A 266 -19.75 8.05 -3.91
N ILE A 267 -18.47 7.66 -3.81
CA ILE A 267 -18.09 6.40 -3.13
C ILE A 267 -17.07 6.61 -1.99
N SER A 268 -16.49 7.78 -1.85
CA SER A 268 -15.44 8.06 -0.85
C SER A 268 -16.00 8.42 0.54
N GLY A 269 -15.13 8.44 1.56
CA GLY A 269 -15.46 8.99 2.88
C GLY A 269 -15.89 10.45 2.80
N ARG A 270 -15.28 11.24 1.89
CA ARG A 270 -15.71 12.61 1.57
C ARG A 270 -17.14 12.67 1.05
N ALA A 271 -17.53 11.69 0.21
CA ALA A 271 -18.91 11.60 -0.27
C ALA A 271 -19.88 11.27 0.85
N ILE A 272 -19.57 10.32 1.74
CA ILE A 272 -20.37 9.98 2.90
C ILE A 272 -20.53 11.20 3.82
N ALA A 273 -19.45 11.92 4.12
CA ALA A 273 -19.49 13.14 4.94
C ALA A 273 -20.36 14.24 4.31
N ARG A 274 -20.34 14.38 2.98
CA ARG A 274 -21.22 15.31 2.25
C ARG A 274 -22.68 14.89 2.41
N TYR A 275 -23.03 13.64 2.14
CA TYR A 275 -24.40 13.13 2.29
C TYR A 275 -24.92 13.23 3.74
N LEU A 276 -24.05 12.98 4.72
CA LEU A 276 -24.40 13.17 6.12
C LEU A 276 -24.78 14.64 6.39
N LYS A 277 -23.97 15.60 5.92
CA LYS A 277 -24.24 17.02 6.09
C LYS A 277 -25.56 17.42 5.42
N GLU A 278 -25.79 17.00 4.19
CA GLU A 278 -27.05 17.25 3.45
C GLU A 278 -28.24 16.68 4.22
N SER A 279 -28.17 15.43 4.68
CA SER A 279 -29.25 14.76 5.44
C SER A 279 -29.57 15.47 6.75
N VAL A 280 -28.56 15.91 7.50
CA VAL A 280 -28.75 16.63 8.76
C VAL A 280 -29.28 18.05 8.54
N TYR A 281 -28.71 18.81 7.57
CA TYR A 281 -29.11 20.21 7.35
C TYR A 281 -30.45 20.33 6.65
N GLU A 282 -30.66 19.58 5.57
CA GLU A 282 -31.83 19.77 4.69
C GLU A 282 -33.01 18.91 5.13
N HIS A 283 -32.72 17.65 5.50
CA HIS A 283 -33.76 16.67 5.85
C HIS A 283 -33.98 16.52 7.34
N LYS A 284 -33.22 17.25 8.19
CA LYS A 284 -33.32 17.22 9.66
C LYS A 284 -33.22 15.80 10.24
N GLN A 285 -32.48 14.92 9.57
CA GLN A 285 -32.28 13.56 10.04
C GLN A 285 -31.40 13.54 11.29
N SER A 286 -31.68 12.61 12.18
CA SER A 286 -30.91 12.41 13.41
C SER A 286 -29.64 11.61 13.13
N SER A 287 -28.53 12.01 13.74
CA SER A 287 -27.26 11.31 13.72
C SER A 287 -26.48 11.60 14.99
N LEU A 288 -25.63 10.69 15.41
CA LEU A 288 -24.64 10.92 16.50
C LEU A 288 -23.66 12.04 16.13
N LEU A 289 -23.45 12.29 14.85
CA LEU A 289 -22.58 13.36 14.34
C LEU A 289 -23.33 14.69 14.10
N ALA A 290 -24.63 14.78 14.40
CA ALA A 290 -25.42 15.98 14.14
C ALA A 290 -24.84 17.24 14.81
N ALA A 291 -24.32 17.15 16.05
CA ALA A 291 -23.69 18.26 16.74
C ALA A 291 -22.46 18.77 15.98
N LYS A 292 -21.57 17.88 15.53
CA LYS A 292 -20.40 18.24 14.70
C LYS A 292 -20.85 18.94 13.40
N VAL A 293 -21.90 18.43 12.75
CA VAL A 293 -22.44 19.03 11.53
C VAL A 293 -22.95 20.45 11.80
N TRP A 294 -23.76 20.66 12.84
CA TRP A 294 -24.31 21.98 13.19
C TRP A 294 -23.24 22.98 13.59
N ASN A 295 -22.19 22.52 14.34
CA ASN A 295 -21.05 23.34 14.73
C ASN A 295 -20.06 23.60 13.59
N ARG A 296 -20.27 23.01 12.39
CA ARG A 296 -19.35 23.06 11.26
C ARG A 296 -17.96 22.50 11.58
N GLU A 297 -17.91 21.57 12.51
CA GLU A 297 -16.67 20.86 12.85
C GLU A 297 -16.27 19.93 11.70
N GLU A 298 -14.98 19.61 11.62
CA GLU A 298 -14.47 18.64 10.67
C GLU A 298 -15.00 17.23 11.01
N ILE A 299 -15.42 16.51 9.97
CA ILE A 299 -15.85 15.13 10.08
C ILE A 299 -14.82 14.28 9.38
N THR A 300 -14.14 13.45 10.14
CA THR A 300 -13.12 12.52 9.63
C THR A 300 -13.74 11.20 9.18
N THR A 301 -12.96 10.38 8.46
CA THR A 301 -13.39 9.02 8.08
C THR A 301 -13.67 8.17 9.32
N MET A 302 -12.87 8.31 10.38
CA MET A 302 -13.07 7.56 11.62
C MET A 302 -14.28 8.01 12.42
N ASP A 303 -14.67 9.29 12.37
CA ASP A 303 -15.94 9.73 12.95
C ASP A 303 -17.12 8.97 12.32
N LEU A 304 -17.14 8.87 10.98
CA LEU A 304 -18.18 8.16 10.24
C LEU A 304 -18.22 6.67 10.60
N VAL A 305 -17.04 6.02 10.63
CA VAL A 305 -16.93 4.60 10.99
C VAL A 305 -17.39 4.35 12.43
N ASN A 306 -16.94 5.19 13.37
CA ASN A 306 -17.32 5.04 14.78
C ASN A 306 -18.81 5.29 15.02
N ALA A 307 -19.42 6.23 14.30
CA ALA A 307 -20.85 6.44 14.35
C ALA A 307 -21.62 5.20 13.85
N ALA A 308 -21.22 4.62 12.70
CA ALA A 308 -21.82 3.40 12.19
C ALA A 308 -21.65 2.22 13.17
N ARG A 309 -20.45 2.03 13.74
CA ARG A 309 -20.19 1.01 14.78
C ARG A 309 -21.04 1.21 16.04
N SER A 310 -21.37 2.46 16.36
CA SER A 310 -22.21 2.80 17.51
C SER A 310 -23.72 2.70 17.21
N GLY A 311 -24.11 2.20 16.04
CA GLY A 311 -25.50 1.99 15.66
C GLY A 311 -26.22 3.24 15.12
N ASP A 312 -25.50 4.25 14.65
CA ASP A 312 -26.07 5.41 13.96
C ASP A 312 -26.77 4.94 12.67
N ALA A 313 -28.09 5.03 12.64
CA ALA A 313 -28.90 4.54 11.54
C ALA A 313 -28.59 5.27 10.22
N LEU A 314 -28.42 6.60 10.28
CA LEU A 314 -28.09 7.40 9.10
C LEU A 314 -26.70 7.04 8.54
N CYS A 315 -25.69 6.97 9.39
CA CYS A 315 -24.34 6.56 8.95
C CYS A 315 -24.38 5.15 8.35
N THR A 316 -25.05 4.19 8.99
CA THR A 316 -25.20 2.81 8.48
C THR A 316 -25.86 2.79 7.09
N GLU A 317 -26.91 3.57 6.87
CA GLU A 317 -27.58 3.69 5.57
C GLU A 317 -26.67 4.30 4.50
N LEU A 318 -25.95 5.37 4.84
CA LEU A 318 -24.99 6.04 3.94
C LEU A 318 -23.84 5.12 3.55
N PHE A 319 -23.30 4.34 4.50
CA PHE A 319 -22.31 3.31 4.21
C PHE A 319 -22.86 2.26 3.25
N ALA A 320 -24.05 1.72 3.49
CA ALA A 320 -24.64 0.70 2.64
C ALA A 320 -24.94 1.22 1.21
N GLY A 321 -25.41 2.47 1.09
CA GLY A 321 -25.61 3.12 -0.19
C GLY A 321 -24.31 3.30 -0.99
N THR A 322 -23.26 3.77 -0.32
CA THR A 322 -21.92 3.94 -0.89
C THR A 322 -21.30 2.58 -1.28
N ALA A 323 -21.44 1.57 -0.44
CA ALA A 323 -20.95 0.21 -0.67
C ALA A 323 -21.59 -0.44 -1.91
N LYS A 324 -22.90 -0.28 -2.12
CA LYS A 324 -23.60 -0.75 -3.33
C LYS A 324 -23.04 -0.10 -4.59
N LYS A 325 -22.79 1.22 -4.55
CA LYS A 325 -22.17 1.96 -5.66
C LYS A 325 -20.76 1.43 -5.93
N LEU A 326 -19.93 1.25 -4.89
CA LEU A 326 -18.57 0.69 -5.02
C LEU A 326 -18.60 -0.71 -5.65
N GLY A 327 -19.43 -1.61 -5.14
CA GLY A 327 -19.54 -2.97 -5.67
C GLY A 327 -19.96 -3.01 -7.15
N SER A 328 -20.84 -2.09 -7.59
CA SER A 328 -21.24 -2.00 -8.99
C SER A 328 -20.09 -1.56 -9.91
N GLN A 329 -19.22 -0.66 -9.44
CA GLN A 329 -18.03 -0.24 -10.17
C GLN A 329 -16.97 -1.36 -10.20
N LEU A 330 -16.78 -2.06 -9.09
CA LEU A 330 -15.86 -3.20 -9.00
C LEU A 330 -16.27 -4.34 -9.91
N ALA A 331 -17.56 -4.57 -10.14
CA ALA A 331 -18.05 -5.56 -11.09
C ALA A 331 -17.51 -5.33 -12.52
N GLY A 332 -17.39 -4.07 -12.95
CA GLY A 332 -16.73 -3.73 -14.21
C GLY A 332 -15.25 -4.10 -14.24
N LEU A 333 -14.53 -3.85 -13.14
CA LEU A 333 -13.12 -4.21 -13.02
C LEU A 333 -12.92 -5.73 -12.99
N ILE A 334 -13.81 -6.48 -12.34
CA ILE A 334 -13.79 -7.95 -12.35
C ILE A 334 -13.88 -8.46 -13.79
N ASN A 335 -14.80 -7.92 -14.58
CA ASN A 335 -14.98 -8.32 -15.98
C ASN A 335 -13.78 -7.96 -16.87
N LEU A 336 -12.98 -6.97 -16.50
CA LEU A 336 -11.77 -6.56 -17.24
C LEU A 336 -10.51 -7.33 -16.82
N PHE A 337 -10.32 -7.53 -15.50
CA PHE A 337 -9.06 -8.05 -14.96
C PHE A 337 -9.12 -9.53 -14.57
N ASN A 338 -10.30 -10.09 -14.35
CA ASN A 338 -10.50 -11.46 -13.86
C ASN A 338 -9.52 -11.80 -12.70
N PRO A 339 -9.57 -11.08 -11.56
CA PRO A 339 -8.59 -11.19 -10.49
C PRO A 339 -8.75 -12.51 -9.69
N ASN A 340 -7.70 -12.92 -8.99
CA ASN A 340 -7.77 -14.00 -8.01
C ASN A 340 -8.55 -13.60 -6.75
N CYS A 341 -8.47 -12.33 -6.34
CA CYS A 341 -9.25 -11.78 -5.22
C CYS A 341 -9.37 -10.25 -5.33
N ILE A 342 -10.34 -9.72 -4.59
CA ILE A 342 -10.46 -8.30 -4.29
C ILE A 342 -10.20 -8.11 -2.81
N ILE A 343 -9.31 -7.19 -2.46
CA ILE A 343 -9.01 -6.81 -1.09
C ILE A 343 -9.55 -5.40 -0.86
N ILE A 344 -10.42 -5.23 0.11
CA ILE A 344 -10.95 -3.92 0.51
C ILE A 344 -10.18 -3.48 1.77
N GLY A 345 -9.43 -2.41 1.64
CA GLY A 345 -8.70 -1.78 2.73
C GLY A 345 -9.07 -0.31 2.89
N GLY A 346 -8.30 0.41 3.72
CA GLY A 346 -8.62 1.78 4.11
C GLY A 346 -9.68 1.85 5.20
N HIS A 347 -9.85 3.04 5.80
CA HIS A 347 -10.69 3.20 6.99
C HIS A 347 -12.17 2.84 6.79
N LEU A 348 -12.74 3.01 5.59
CA LEU A 348 -14.13 2.63 5.35
C LEU A 348 -14.36 1.12 5.47
N ALA A 349 -13.33 0.31 5.22
CA ALA A 349 -13.41 -1.14 5.40
C ALA A 349 -13.51 -1.57 6.87
N GLU A 350 -13.28 -0.65 7.80
CA GLU A 350 -13.42 -0.87 9.24
C GLU A 350 -14.85 -0.67 9.75
N ALA A 351 -15.76 -0.18 8.90
CA ALA A 351 -17.19 -0.13 9.23
C ALA A 351 -17.76 -1.56 9.43
N PRO A 352 -18.90 -1.71 10.12
CA PRO A 352 -19.55 -3.01 10.28
C PRO A 352 -19.75 -3.72 8.94
N GLU A 353 -19.44 -5.03 8.89
CA GLU A 353 -19.44 -5.82 7.64
C GLU A 353 -20.79 -5.75 6.94
N GLU A 354 -21.86 -5.72 7.72
CA GLU A 354 -23.26 -5.72 7.24
C GLU A 354 -23.60 -4.45 6.45
N CYS A 355 -22.96 -3.31 6.77
CA CYS A 355 -23.26 -2.06 6.09
C CYS A 355 -22.24 -1.70 5.00
N PHE A 356 -21.08 -2.34 4.95
CA PHE A 356 -20.08 -1.99 3.94
C PHE A 356 -19.66 -3.18 3.06
N ILE A 357 -19.07 -4.22 3.63
CA ILE A 357 -18.51 -5.34 2.84
C ILE A 357 -19.62 -6.19 2.19
N GLU A 358 -20.65 -6.52 2.93
CA GLU A 358 -21.74 -7.35 2.43
C GLU A 358 -22.52 -6.72 1.27
N PRO A 359 -22.89 -5.42 1.31
CA PRO A 359 -23.49 -4.74 0.16
C PRO A 359 -22.56 -4.64 -1.06
N ILE A 360 -21.21 -4.58 -0.86
CA ILE A 360 -20.25 -4.67 -1.97
C ILE A 360 -20.33 -6.03 -2.64
N ARG A 361 -20.30 -7.14 -1.87
CA ARG A 361 -20.40 -8.51 -2.39
C ARG A 361 -21.71 -8.71 -3.16
N GLN A 362 -22.84 -8.24 -2.63
CA GLN A 362 -24.14 -8.35 -3.29
C GLN A 362 -24.16 -7.61 -4.63
N ALA A 363 -23.59 -6.41 -4.70
CA ALA A 363 -23.54 -5.64 -5.92
C ALA A 363 -22.60 -6.27 -6.96
N ILE A 364 -21.43 -6.80 -6.53
CA ILE A 364 -20.53 -7.58 -7.40
C ILE A 364 -21.27 -8.78 -8.01
N ASN A 365 -21.95 -9.56 -7.18
CA ASN A 365 -22.71 -10.74 -7.65
C ASN A 365 -23.82 -10.37 -8.65
N LYS A 366 -24.40 -9.20 -8.50
CA LYS A 366 -25.46 -8.72 -9.39
C LYS A 366 -24.95 -8.24 -10.73
N TYR A 367 -23.78 -7.61 -10.79
CA TYR A 367 -23.34 -6.83 -11.97
C TYR A 367 -22.13 -7.40 -12.70
N SER A 368 -21.39 -8.37 -12.15
CA SER A 368 -20.30 -9.04 -12.84
C SER A 368 -20.76 -10.37 -13.44
N PHE A 369 -19.98 -10.90 -14.38
CA PHE A 369 -20.26 -12.22 -14.97
C PHE A 369 -20.15 -13.32 -13.91
N LEU A 370 -21.17 -14.17 -13.81
CA LEU A 370 -21.24 -15.28 -12.86
C LEU A 370 -20.01 -16.19 -12.95
N LEU A 371 -19.49 -16.46 -14.14
CA LEU A 371 -18.31 -17.27 -14.35
C LEU A 371 -17.06 -16.69 -13.66
N MET A 372 -16.99 -15.38 -13.50
CA MET A 372 -15.83 -14.69 -12.92
C MET A 372 -15.99 -14.43 -11.42
N ASN A 373 -17.22 -14.37 -10.91
CA ASN A 373 -17.47 -13.99 -9.51
C ASN A 373 -17.88 -15.14 -8.58
N GLN A 374 -18.36 -16.28 -9.10
CA GLN A 374 -18.92 -17.38 -8.30
C GLN A 374 -17.98 -17.92 -7.20
N HIS A 375 -16.66 -17.75 -7.37
CA HIS A 375 -15.64 -18.19 -6.39
C HIS A 375 -14.64 -17.08 -6.09
N LEU A 376 -14.94 -15.83 -6.46
CA LEU A 376 -14.03 -14.71 -6.25
C LEU A 376 -14.07 -14.26 -4.78
N PRO A 377 -12.97 -14.40 -4.03
CA PRO A 377 -12.88 -13.86 -2.69
C PRO A 377 -12.93 -12.33 -2.73
N VAL A 378 -13.85 -11.75 -1.96
CA VAL A 378 -13.88 -10.31 -1.62
C VAL A 378 -13.67 -10.23 -0.12
N ILE A 379 -12.47 -9.83 0.27
CA ILE A 379 -12.01 -9.87 1.65
C ILE A 379 -11.57 -8.48 2.13
N THR A 380 -11.55 -8.28 3.42
CA THR A 380 -10.93 -7.10 4.03
C THR A 380 -9.42 -7.25 4.11
N SER A 381 -8.71 -6.12 4.11
CA SER A 381 -7.26 -6.05 4.30
C SER A 381 -6.85 -6.78 5.58
N ARG A 382 -5.86 -7.67 5.48
CA ARG A 382 -5.31 -8.40 6.63
C ARG A 382 -4.33 -7.56 7.44
N LEU A 383 -3.64 -6.65 6.77
CA LEU A 383 -2.74 -5.69 7.40
C LEU A 383 -3.52 -4.52 8.03
N GLY A 384 -4.78 -4.32 7.62
CA GLY A 384 -5.66 -3.28 8.16
C GLY A 384 -5.01 -1.91 8.12
N HIS A 385 -4.98 -1.24 9.27
CA HIS A 385 -4.40 0.09 9.44
C HIS A 385 -2.90 0.15 9.11
N ASN A 386 -2.17 -0.97 9.28
CA ASN A 386 -0.74 -1.06 9.04
C ASN A 386 -0.37 -1.31 7.56
N ALA A 387 -1.33 -1.50 6.66
CA ALA A 387 -1.06 -1.83 5.26
C ALA A 387 -0.15 -0.80 4.57
N GLY A 388 -0.36 0.48 4.87
CA GLY A 388 0.45 1.58 4.32
C GLY A 388 1.90 1.52 4.78
N ILE A 389 2.14 1.51 6.09
CA ILE A 389 3.51 1.49 6.63
C ILE A 389 4.25 0.20 6.29
N PHE A 390 3.56 -0.95 6.34
CA PHE A 390 4.17 -2.23 5.96
C PHE A 390 4.58 -2.21 4.48
N GLY A 391 3.69 -1.80 3.59
CA GLY A 391 3.97 -1.67 2.16
C GLY A 391 5.12 -0.71 1.88
N ALA A 392 5.15 0.46 2.54
CA ALA A 392 6.22 1.45 2.42
C ALA A 392 7.57 0.88 2.86
N CYS A 393 7.64 0.25 4.03
CA CYS A 393 8.86 -0.39 4.53
C CYS A 393 9.36 -1.47 3.56
N MET A 394 8.47 -2.32 3.05
CA MET A 394 8.82 -3.36 2.09
C MET A 394 9.33 -2.80 0.76
N ILE A 395 8.80 -1.67 0.31
CA ILE A 395 9.30 -0.96 -0.87
C ILE A 395 10.71 -0.43 -0.61
N ALA A 396 10.95 0.27 0.50
CA ALA A 396 12.26 0.79 0.87
C ALA A 396 13.30 -0.34 0.96
N ARG A 397 12.97 -1.42 1.67
CA ARG A 397 13.81 -2.62 1.81
C ARG A 397 14.16 -3.24 0.46
N ASN A 398 13.14 -3.50 -0.36
CA ASN A 398 13.33 -4.21 -1.61
C ASN A 398 14.08 -3.38 -2.66
N ARG A 399 13.91 -2.06 -2.68
CA ARG A 399 14.73 -1.15 -3.51
C ARG A 399 16.21 -1.18 -3.10
N THR A 400 16.51 -1.13 -1.80
CA THR A 400 17.89 -1.23 -1.31
C THR A 400 18.52 -2.57 -1.69
N LEU A 401 17.81 -3.68 -1.49
CA LEU A 401 18.28 -5.00 -1.88
C LEU A 401 18.58 -5.08 -3.39
N ALA A 402 17.71 -4.49 -4.20
CA ALA A 402 17.89 -4.42 -5.63
C ALA A 402 19.16 -3.64 -6.03
N GLU A 403 19.33 -2.43 -5.53
CA GLU A 403 20.46 -1.55 -5.85
C GLU A 403 21.80 -2.12 -5.36
N GLN A 404 21.81 -2.80 -4.23
CA GLN A 404 23.03 -3.40 -3.71
C GLN A 404 23.44 -4.69 -4.42
N LEU A 405 22.55 -5.34 -5.15
CA LEU A 405 22.85 -6.56 -5.90
C LEU A 405 23.12 -6.32 -7.40
N LEU A 406 22.89 -5.12 -7.88
CA LEU A 406 23.20 -4.68 -9.24
C LEU A 406 24.60 -4.12 -9.33
#